data_1051897b9340095aea7dfbf5edf21e85
#
_entry.id   1051897b9340095aea7dfbf5edf21e85
#
_cell.length_a   1.000
_cell.length_b   1.000
_cell.length_c   1.000
_cell.angle_alpha   90.00
_cell.angle_beta   90.00
_cell.angle_gamma   90.00
#
_symmetry.space_group_name_H-M   'P 1'
#
loop_
_entity.id
_entity.type
_entity.pdbx_description
1 polymer ?
#
loop_
_entity_poly.entity_id
_entity_poly.type
_entity_poly.pdbx_seq_one_letter_code
_entity_poly.pdbx_strand_id
1 'polypeptide(L)'
;MKEFKNVYIMELPNTQNESALELWKKEIMRFKGYLEETFNTTITEEQVRHAVHVANQGRLALRRFYETMKNDPAPMEGSKLFNVLYGSQFKFDKEAMPAEIDALTDKIMKEYEEGEKPERRKRILLTGCPSSGAPMKVVKAIEENGGNVVVYENCGGAKSVDRLIDEDAEDIYQAIAERYLAIGCSVMTPDTNRYELLERLLDEYQVEGVVEMTLQACHTYNVEAKSIEKRVKEKGLPYIHIETDYSQADVGQLDTRIAA
;
A
#
# COMPACT_ATOMS: atom_id res chain seq x y z
N MET A 1 24.89 -4.64 -16.45
CA MET A 1 24.82 -3.36 -15.69
C MET A 1 25.81 -2.28 -16.16
N LYS A 2 26.91 -2.63 -16.82
CA LYS A 2 27.87 -1.61 -17.36
C LYS A 2 27.31 -0.73 -18.48
N GLU A 3 26.17 -1.09 -19.07
CA GLU A 3 25.51 -0.33 -20.15
C GLU A 3 24.63 0.80 -19.64
N PHE A 4 24.24 0.78 -18.36
CA PHE A 4 23.41 1.80 -17.74
C PHE A 4 24.26 2.65 -16.79
N LYS A 5 24.13 3.96 -16.88
CA LYS A 5 24.77 4.91 -15.96
C LYS A 5 23.85 5.10 -14.74
N ASN A 6 24.45 5.33 -13.58
CA ASN A 6 23.76 5.68 -12.34
C ASN A 6 22.72 4.63 -11.89
N VAL A 7 23.07 3.34 -11.98
CA VAL A 7 22.28 2.25 -11.41
C VAL A 7 22.91 1.82 -10.09
N TYR A 8 22.13 1.87 -9.04
CA TYR A 8 22.48 1.36 -7.71
C TYR A 8 21.54 0.22 -7.33
N ILE A 9 22.06 -0.83 -6.73
CA ILE A 9 21.26 -1.97 -6.25
C ILE A 9 21.31 -1.96 -4.73
N MET A 10 20.15 -1.78 -4.09
CA MET A 10 19.97 -1.91 -2.65
C MET A 10 19.70 -3.37 -2.30
N GLU A 11 20.48 -3.92 -1.37
CA GLU A 11 20.30 -5.28 -0.87
C GLU A 11 19.27 -5.28 0.26
N LEU A 12 18.15 -5.98 0.04
CA LEU A 12 17.09 -6.09 1.01
C LEU A 12 17.21 -7.37 1.82
N PRO A 13 17.13 -7.31 3.17
CA PRO A 13 16.99 -8.53 3.96
C PRO A 13 15.62 -9.20 3.72
N ASN A 14 15.56 -10.51 3.87
CA ASN A 14 14.34 -11.30 3.72
C ASN A 14 13.72 -11.72 5.06
N THR A 15 14.14 -11.09 6.15
CA THR A 15 13.64 -11.31 7.50
C THR A 15 13.60 -9.99 8.26
N GLN A 16 12.93 -9.96 9.42
CA GLN A 16 12.69 -8.75 10.21
C GLN A 16 13.36 -8.83 11.60
N ASN A 17 14.43 -9.60 11.73
CA ASN A 17 15.20 -9.70 12.97
C ASN A 17 16.22 -8.55 13.10
N GLU A 18 16.89 -8.49 14.25
CA GLU A 18 17.88 -7.45 14.58
C GLU A 18 19.03 -7.39 13.57
N SER A 19 19.57 -8.54 13.16
CA SER A 19 20.65 -8.57 12.15
C SER A 19 20.19 -8.05 10.78
N ALA A 20 18.94 -8.29 10.41
CA ALA A 20 18.35 -7.75 9.20
C ALA A 20 18.20 -6.23 9.28
N LEU A 21 17.82 -5.71 10.44
CA LEU A 21 17.71 -4.28 10.67
C LEU A 21 19.07 -3.58 10.56
N GLU A 22 20.12 -4.15 11.16
CA GLU A 22 21.48 -3.63 11.01
C GLU A 22 21.95 -3.64 9.55
N LEU A 23 21.70 -4.74 8.83
CA LEU A 23 22.03 -4.84 7.41
C LEU A 23 21.31 -3.76 6.59
N TRP A 24 20.02 -3.59 6.83
CA TRP A 24 19.22 -2.62 6.11
C TRP A 24 19.65 -1.17 6.40
N LYS A 25 19.95 -0.84 7.66
CA LYS A 25 20.50 0.46 8.01
C LYS A 25 21.84 0.74 7.32
N LYS A 26 22.76 -0.25 7.32
CA LYS A 26 24.03 -0.13 6.60
C LYS A 26 23.84 0.11 5.12
N GLU A 27 22.86 -0.55 4.52
CA GLU A 27 22.51 -0.39 3.11
C GLU A 27 21.98 1.03 2.79
N ILE A 28 21.12 1.58 3.65
CA ILE A 28 20.64 2.97 3.54
C ILE A 28 21.81 3.95 3.62
N MET A 29 22.74 3.75 4.54
CA MET A 29 23.95 4.59 4.68
C MET A 29 24.88 4.46 3.46
N ARG A 30 25.04 3.25 2.94
CA ARG A 30 25.82 2.99 1.71
C ARG A 30 25.19 3.70 0.50
N PHE A 31 23.87 3.64 0.39
CA PHE A 31 23.14 4.34 -0.68
C PHE A 31 23.28 5.86 -0.57
N LYS A 32 23.22 6.42 0.64
CA LYS A 32 23.49 7.84 0.88
C LYS A 32 24.88 8.23 0.34
N GLY A 33 25.93 7.48 0.72
CA GLY A 33 27.30 7.73 0.24
C GLY A 33 27.43 7.64 -1.29
N TYR A 34 26.75 6.68 -1.90
CA TYR A 34 26.71 6.57 -3.38
C TYR A 34 26.06 7.80 -4.03
N LEU A 35 24.98 8.34 -3.46
CA LEU A 35 24.34 9.55 -3.98
C LEU A 35 25.27 10.78 -3.83
N GLU A 36 25.92 10.93 -2.69
CA GLU A 36 26.86 12.03 -2.43
C GLU A 36 28.02 12.01 -3.43
N GLU A 37 28.61 10.85 -3.68
CA GLU A 37 29.70 10.70 -4.64
C GLU A 37 29.21 10.90 -6.09
N THR A 38 28.08 10.27 -6.47
CA THR A 38 27.59 10.31 -7.85
C THR A 38 27.16 11.72 -8.28
N PHE A 39 26.57 12.48 -7.37
CA PHE A 39 26.01 13.80 -7.65
C PHE A 39 26.87 14.95 -7.12
N ASN A 40 28.05 14.63 -6.55
CA ASN A 40 28.97 15.61 -5.93
C ASN A 40 28.23 16.57 -4.98
N THR A 41 27.49 15.99 -4.04
CA THR A 41 26.67 16.71 -3.06
C THR A 41 26.93 16.18 -1.67
N THR A 42 26.44 16.89 -0.66
CA THR A 42 26.44 16.44 0.74
C THR A 42 25.00 16.35 1.22
N ILE A 43 24.61 15.22 1.78
CA ILE A 43 23.29 15.01 2.38
C ILE A 43 23.46 15.09 3.90
N THR A 44 23.01 16.21 4.49
CA THR A 44 23.09 16.42 5.94
C THR A 44 22.00 15.66 6.68
N GLU A 45 22.21 15.39 7.96
CA GLU A 45 21.17 14.79 8.80
C GLU A 45 19.93 15.68 8.92
N GLU A 46 20.09 17.01 8.97
CA GLU A 46 18.99 17.95 8.99
C GLU A 46 18.10 17.82 7.75
N GLN A 47 18.71 17.69 6.56
CA GLN A 47 17.98 17.45 5.32
C GLN A 47 17.23 16.12 5.33
N VAL A 48 17.82 15.07 5.90
CA VAL A 48 17.16 13.77 6.05
C VAL A 48 15.98 13.87 7.01
N ARG A 49 16.13 14.54 8.16
CA ARG A 49 15.02 14.75 9.12
C ARG A 49 13.90 15.58 8.50
N HIS A 50 14.23 16.63 7.77
CA HIS A 50 13.22 17.40 7.02
C HIS A 50 12.47 16.51 6.01
N ALA A 51 13.17 15.71 5.22
CA ALA A 51 12.56 14.78 4.27
C ALA A 51 11.69 13.71 4.96
N VAL A 52 12.09 13.23 6.13
CA VAL A 52 11.27 12.34 6.98
C VAL A 52 9.98 13.02 7.41
N HIS A 53 10.08 14.26 7.90
CA HIS A 53 8.90 15.05 8.28
C HIS A 53 7.92 15.19 7.11
N VAL A 54 8.39 15.66 5.96
CA VAL A 54 7.56 15.80 4.74
C VAL A 54 6.91 14.48 4.34
N ALA A 55 7.66 13.37 4.38
CA ALA A 55 7.13 12.06 4.07
C ALA A 55 6.08 11.58 5.08
N ASN A 56 6.24 11.88 6.35
CA ASN A 56 5.27 11.55 7.39
C ASN A 56 3.98 12.38 7.25
N GLN A 57 4.10 13.69 6.97
CA GLN A 57 2.93 14.53 6.68
C GLN A 57 2.12 13.98 5.49
N GLY A 58 2.81 13.56 4.42
CA GLY A 58 2.18 12.90 3.29
C GLY A 58 1.44 11.60 3.67
N ARG A 59 2.06 10.77 4.52
CA ARG A 59 1.42 9.53 5.02
C ARG A 59 0.20 9.82 5.88
N LEU A 60 0.27 10.83 6.75
CA LEU A 60 -0.85 11.23 7.61
C LEU A 60 -2.04 11.72 6.79
N ALA A 61 -1.81 12.59 5.81
CA ALA A 61 -2.87 13.07 4.92
C ALA A 61 -3.51 11.94 4.12
N LEU A 62 -2.69 11.05 3.53
CA LEU A 62 -3.19 9.87 2.80
C LEU A 62 -3.92 8.90 3.72
N ARG A 63 -3.47 8.70 4.96
CA ARG A 63 -4.17 7.87 5.94
C ARG A 63 -5.54 8.45 6.27
N ARG A 64 -5.63 9.76 6.54
CA ARG A 64 -6.89 10.46 6.78
C ARG A 64 -7.86 10.31 5.60
N PHE A 65 -7.36 10.48 4.37
CA PHE A 65 -8.14 10.24 3.16
C PHE A 65 -8.64 8.80 3.07
N TYR A 66 -7.77 7.84 3.36
CA TYR A 66 -8.06 6.42 3.36
C TYR A 66 -9.14 6.05 4.37
N GLU A 67 -9.08 6.63 5.57
CA GLU A 67 -10.02 6.36 6.67
C GLU A 67 -11.44 6.83 6.38
N THR A 68 -11.67 7.72 5.39
CA THR A 68 -13.02 8.06 4.94
C THR A 68 -13.81 6.82 4.52
N MET A 69 -13.12 5.80 3.99
CA MET A 69 -13.74 4.55 3.57
C MET A 69 -14.21 3.64 4.71
N LYS A 70 -13.92 4.00 5.98
CA LYS A 70 -14.49 3.32 7.15
C LYS A 70 -15.98 3.64 7.36
N ASN A 71 -16.49 4.72 6.75
CA ASN A 71 -17.92 5.01 6.75
C ASN A 71 -18.74 3.94 6.02
N ASP A 72 -19.93 3.67 6.47
CA ASP A 72 -20.88 2.75 5.80
C ASP A 72 -22.22 3.47 5.58
N PRO A 73 -22.63 3.69 4.32
CA PRO A 73 -21.95 3.36 3.09
C PRO A 73 -20.63 4.16 2.91
N ALA A 74 -19.67 3.61 2.16
CA ALA A 74 -18.43 4.32 1.86
C ALA A 74 -18.70 5.57 0.99
N PRO A 75 -17.98 6.70 1.23
CA PRO A 75 -18.27 7.97 0.55
C PRO A 75 -17.89 7.96 -0.94
N MET A 76 -17.10 7.01 -1.39
CA MET A 76 -16.68 6.90 -2.78
C MET A 76 -16.46 5.45 -3.21
N GLU A 77 -16.32 5.25 -4.51
CA GLU A 77 -15.93 3.98 -5.11
C GLU A 77 -14.44 3.69 -4.88
N GLY A 78 -14.10 2.40 -4.75
CA GLY A 78 -12.71 1.96 -4.57
C GLY A 78 -11.80 2.34 -5.73
N SER A 79 -12.33 2.43 -6.95
CA SER A 79 -11.61 2.93 -8.12
C SER A 79 -11.15 4.37 -7.96
N LYS A 80 -11.96 5.24 -7.34
CA LYS A 80 -11.59 6.63 -7.03
C LYS A 80 -10.53 6.69 -5.93
N LEU A 81 -10.71 5.90 -4.87
CA LEU A 81 -9.70 5.74 -3.83
C LEU A 81 -8.35 5.34 -4.42
N PHE A 82 -8.32 4.30 -5.27
CA PHE A 82 -7.10 3.83 -5.93
C PHE A 82 -6.42 4.93 -6.74
N ASN A 83 -7.18 5.70 -7.53
CA ASN A 83 -6.63 6.77 -8.37
C ASN A 83 -5.91 7.84 -7.55
N VAL A 84 -6.43 8.20 -6.38
CA VAL A 84 -5.77 9.17 -5.49
C VAL A 84 -4.51 8.56 -4.88
N LEU A 85 -4.59 7.34 -4.33
CA LEU A 85 -3.45 6.66 -3.72
C LEU A 85 -2.32 6.44 -4.74
N TYR A 86 -2.65 5.97 -5.93
CA TYR A 86 -1.68 5.74 -6.99
C TYR A 86 -1.12 7.04 -7.53
N GLY A 87 -1.97 8.03 -7.80
CA GLY A 87 -1.57 9.35 -8.32
C GLY A 87 -0.64 10.11 -7.38
N SER A 88 -0.85 10.00 -6.06
CA SER A 88 -0.03 10.67 -5.04
C SER A 88 1.45 10.24 -5.08
N GLN A 89 1.73 9.02 -5.55
CA GLN A 89 3.11 8.52 -5.67
C GLN A 89 3.92 9.29 -6.71
N PHE A 90 3.25 9.84 -7.73
CA PHE A 90 3.87 10.60 -8.83
C PHE A 90 3.86 12.10 -8.63
N LYS A 91 3.35 12.58 -7.50
CA LYS A 91 3.39 14.01 -7.17
C LYS A 91 4.83 14.44 -6.91
N PHE A 92 5.34 15.40 -7.67
CA PHE A 92 6.70 15.92 -7.50
C PHE A 92 6.84 16.79 -6.25
N ASP A 93 5.90 17.71 -6.06
CA ASP A 93 5.87 18.55 -4.88
C ASP A 93 5.31 17.77 -3.68
N LYS A 94 6.20 17.19 -2.91
CA LYS A 94 5.86 16.41 -1.72
C LYS A 94 5.47 17.28 -0.54
N GLU A 95 5.91 18.55 -0.50
CA GLU A 95 5.54 19.48 0.57
C GLU A 95 4.11 20.02 0.39
N ALA A 96 3.67 20.27 -0.84
CA ALA A 96 2.31 20.70 -1.13
C ALA A 96 1.28 19.57 -1.05
N MET A 97 1.70 18.32 -1.26
CA MET A 97 0.81 17.17 -1.36
C MET A 97 -0.12 16.97 -0.15
N PRO A 98 0.33 17.08 1.11
CA PRO A 98 -0.55 16.87 2.28
C PRO A 98 -1.75 17.81 2.28
N ALA A 99 -1.53 19.11 2.05
CA ALA A 99 -2.61 20.09 2.01
C ALA A 99 -3.61 19.86 0.88
N GLU A 100 -3.14 19.39 -0.28
CA GLU A 100 -4.02 19.05 -1.41
C GLU A 100 -4.88 17.83 -1.10
N ILE A 101 -4.30 16.79 -0.48
CA ILE A 101 -5.03 15.56 -0.06
C ILE A 101 -6.04 15.91 1.05
N ASP A 102 -5.65 16.72 2.02
CA ASP A 102 -6.56 17.16 3.08
C ASP A 102 -7.73 17.97 2.55
N ALA A 103 -7.49 18.91 1.64
CA ALA A 103 -8.55 19.66 0.99
C ALA A 103 -9.52 18.77 0.20
N LEU A 104 -9.00 17.74 -0.48
CA LEU A 104 -9.81 16.73 -1.17
C LEU A 104 -10.64 15.91 -0.18
N THR A 105 -10.04 15.50 0.92
CA THR A 105 -10.70 14.74 2.00
C THR A 105 -11.85 15.55 2.59
N ASP A 106 -11.60 16.81 2.95
CA ASP A 106 -12.62 17.70 3.51
C ASP A 106 -13.78 17.93 2.54
N LYS A 107 -13.48 18.11 1.25
CA LYS A 107 -14.49 18.25 0.21
C LYS A 107 -15.38 17.01 0.12
N ILE A 108 -14.78 15.81 0.04
CA ILE A 108 -15.51 14.55 -0.06
C ILE A 108 -16.37 14.31 1.18
N MET A 109 -15.80 14.56 2.37
CA MET A 109 -16.56 14.36 3.61
C MET A 109 -17.70 15.35 3.77
N LYS A 110 -17.51 16.60 3.33
CA LYS A 110 -18.58 17.59 3.29
C LYS A 110 -19.71 17.16 2.33
N GLU A 111 -19.36 16.74 1.11
CA GLU A 111 -20.35 16.24 0.14
C GLU A 111 -21.07 15.00 0.67
N TYR A 112 -20.37 14.13 1.40
CA TYR A 112 -20.94 12.94 2.04
C TYR A 112 -21.88 13.28 3.20
N GLU A 113 -21.57 14.29 4.01
CA GLU A 113 -22.38 14.68 5.17
C GLU A 113 -23.63 15.47 4.76
N GLU A 114 -23.50 16.39 3.81
CA GLU A 114 -24.57 17.30 3.38
C GLU A 114 -25.42 16.73 2.22
N GLY A 115 -24.91 15.75 1.47
CA GLY A 115 -25.55 15.20 0.29
C GLY A 115 -26.36 13.93 0.54
N GLU A 116 -26.88 13.36 -0.55
CA GLU A 116 -27.48 12.04 -0.56
C GLU A 116 -26.41 10.96 -0.38
N LYS A 117 -26.64 10.03 0.55
CA LYS A 117 -25.67 8.96 0.81
C LYS A 117 -25.57 8.02 -0.40
N PRO A 118 -24.34 7.58 -0.77
CA PRO A 118 -24.17 6.55 -1.79
C PRO A 118 -24.92 5.26 -1.45
N GLU A 119 -25.25 4.48 -2.46
CA GLU A 119 -25.78 3.14 -2.26
C GLU A 119 -24.79 2.28 -1.47
N ARG A 120 -25.33 1.54 -0.48
CA ARG A 120 -24.51 0.60 0.27
C ARG A 120 -24.15 -0.61 -0.58
N ARG A 121 -22.87 -0.91 -0.70
CA ARG A 121 -22.34 -2.06 -1.44
C ARG A 121 -21.56 -3.00 -0.51
N LYS A 122 -21.29 -4.23 -0.97
CA LYS A 122 -20.47 -5.17 -0.22
C LYS A 122 -19.03 -4.62 -0.06
N ARG A 123 -18.53 -4.64 1.17
CA ARG A 123 -17.25 -4.04 1.54
C ARG A 123 -16.11 -5.02 1.30
N ILE A 124 -15.28 -4.74 0.30
CA ILE A 124 -14.24 -5.65 -0.18
C ILE A 124 -12.85 -5.12 0.19
N LEU A 125 -12.00 -5.99 0.72
CA LEU A 125 -10.56 -5.77 0.82
C LEU A 125 -9.87 -6.38 -0.41
N LEU A 126 -9.05 -5.57 -1.09
CA LEU A 126 -8.17 -6.04 -2.16
C LEU A 126 -6.73 -6.15 -1.63
N THR A 127 -6.16 -7.36 -1.69
CA THR A 127 -4.78 -7.66 -1.31
C THR A 127 -4.00 -8.27 -2.48
N GLY A 128 -2.72 -8.56 -2.28
CA GLY A 128 -1.85 -9.23 -3.24
C GLY A 128 -0.85 -8.31 -3.92
N CYS A 129 -0.57 -8.55 -5.19
CA CYS A 129 0.48 -7.84 -5.92
C CYS A 129 0.21 -6.34 -6.03
N PRO A 130 1.21 -5.49 -5.75
CA PRO A 130 1.16 -4.09 -6.13
C PRO A 130 1.28 -3.99 -7.65
N SER A 131 0.33 -3.36 -8.30
CA SER A 131 0.38 -3.17 -9.74
C SER A 131 -0.37 -1.92 -10.17
N SER A 132 -0.02 -1.36 -11.32
CA SER A 132 -0.61 -0.11 -11.79
C SER A 132 -1.92 -0.31 -12.54
N GLY A 133 -1.97 -1.15 -13.54
CA GLY A 133 -3.13 -1.31 -14.43
C GLY A 133 -3.98 -2.54 -14.14
N ALA A 134 -3.36 -3.67 -13.78
CA ALA A 134 -4.07 -4.92 -13.54
C ALA A 134 -5.10 -4.87 -12.41
N PRO A 135 -4.87 -4.18 -11.26
CA PRO A 135 -5.90 -4.06 -10.23
C PRO A 135 -7.17 -3.40 -10.72
N MET A 136 -7.07 -2.45 -11.64
CA MET A 136 -8.23 -1.67 -12.08
C MET A 136 -9.30 -2.52 -12.77
N LYS A 137 -8.93 -3.54 -13.55
CA LYS A 137 -9.92 -4.46 -14.14
C LYS A 137 -10.59 -5.34 -13.08
N VAL A 138 -9.84 -5.73 -12.03
CA VAL A 138 -10.38 -6.48 -10.88
C VAL A 138 -11.31 -5.60 -10.06
N VAL A 139 -10.91 -4.36 -9.74
CA VAL A 139 -11.73 -3.38 -9.03
C VAL A 139 -13.01 -3.10 -9.80
N LYS A 140 -12.92 -2.89 -11.12
CA LYS A 140 -14.09 -2.67 -11.97
C LYS A 140 -15.05 -3.85 -11.93
N ALA A 141 -14.57 -5.07 -12.05
CA ALA A 141 -15.40 -6.25 -11.94
C ALA A 141 -16.09 -6.36 -10.56
N ILE A 142 -15.39 -6.01 -9.46
CA ILE A 142 -15.99 -5.96 -8.11
C ILE A 142 -17.13 -4.91 -8.07
N GLU A 143 -16.89 -3.71 -8.59
CA GLU A 143 -17.85 -2.61 -8.57
C GLU A 143 -19.08 -2.88 -9.44
N GLU A 144 -18.91 -3.50 -10.60
CA GLU A 144 -20.00 -3.90 -11.51
C GLU A 144 -20.86 -5.04 -10.94
N ASN A 145 -20.30 -5.84 -10.00
CA ASN A 145 -21.02 -6.92 -9.32
C ASN A 145 -21.49 -6.57 -7.90
N GLY A 146 -21.66 -5.29 -7.59
CA GLY A 146 -22.28 -4.81 -6.34
C GLY A 146 -21.33 -4.74 -5.14
N GLY A 147 -20.02 -4.94 -5.34
CA GLY A 147 -18.99 -4.70 -4.34
C GLY A 147 -18.45 -3.27 -4.37
N ASN A 148 -17.70 -2.90 -3.35
CA ASN A 148 -16.88 -1.69 -3.32
C ASN A 148 -15.56 -2.01 -2.61
N VAL A 149 -14.43 -1.71 -3.24
CA VAL A 149 -13.13 -1.90 -2.61
C VAL A 149 -12.90 -0.77 -1.62
N VAL A 150 -13.14 -1.06 -0.35
CA VAL A 150 -13.00 -0.07 0.73
C VAL A 150 -11.58 0.00 1.29
N VAL A 151 -10.75 -1.02 1.02
CA VAL A 151 -9.37 -1.07 1.50
C VAL A 151 -8.47 -1.88 0.56
N TYR A 152 -7.28 -1.31 0.27
CA TYR A 152 -6.19 -1.95 -0.48
C TYR A 152 -5.07 -2.28 0.51
N GLU A 153 -4.80 -3.55 0.78
CA GLU A 153 -3.71 -3.95 1.70
C GLU A 153 -2.33 -3.81 1.05
N ASN A 154 -2.21 -3.87 -0.26
CA ASN A 154 -0.96 -3.90 -1.02
C ASN A 154 -0.07 -2.64 -0.87
N CYS A 155 1.10 -2.63 -1.53
CA CYS A 155 2.09 -1.54 -1.42
C CYS A 155 1.60 -0.19 -1.97
N GLY A 156 0.59 -0.17 -2.83
CA GLY A 156 -0.09 1.06 -3.29
C GLY A 156 -1.16 1.57 -2.33
N GLY A 157 -1.50 0.79 -1.31
CA GLY A 157 -2.55 1.08 -0.33
C GLY A 157 -2.01 1.21 1.10
N ALA A 158 -2.62 0.50 2.03
CA ALA A 158 -2.37 0.62 3.47
C ALA A 158 -0.91 0.44 3.86
N LYS A 159 -0.17 -0.50 3.26
CA LYS A 159 1.26 -0.71 3.55
C LYS A 159 2.11 0.55 3.41
N SER A 160 1.76 1.43 2.48
CA SER A 160 2.54 2.65 2.23
C SER A 160 2.37 3.71 3.31
N VAL A 161 1.21 3.73 3.98
CA VAL A 161 0.81 4.78 4.93
C VAL A 161 0.67 4.31 6.37
N ASP A 162 0.69 3.00 6.62
CA ASP A 162 0.36 2.40 7.92
C ASP A 162 1.30 2.85 9.05
N ARG A 163 2.60 2.97 8.79
CA ARG A 163 3.60 3.32 9.79
C ARG A 163 4.31 4.62 9.44
N LEU A 164 4.53 5.44 10.45
CA LEU A 164 5.37 6.64 10.35
C LEU A 164 6.82 6.28 10.72
N ILE A 165 7.75 7.15 10.34
CA ILE A 165 9.12 7.14 10.85
C ILE A 165 9.11 7.95 12.14
N ASP A 166 9.78 7.47 13.18
CA ASP A 166 9.97 8.22 14.43
C ASP A 166 10.87 9.44 14.15
N GLU A 167 10.29 10.64 14.19
CA GLU A 167 10.99 11.91 13.91
C GLU A 167 11.89 12.32 15.08
N ASP A 168 11.58 11.87 16.31
CA ASP A 168 12.29 12.20 17.53
C ASP A 168 13.44 11.22 17.84
N ALA A 169 13.60 10.18 17.00
CA ALA A 169 14.66 9.19 17.17
C ALA A 169 16.04 9.84 17.18
N GLU A 170 16.88 9.43 18.14
CA GLU A 170 18.30 9.87 18.21
C GLU A 170 19.03 9.54 16.91
N ASP A 171 18.83 8.33 16.38
CA ASP A 171 19.36 7.87 15.10
C ASP A 171 18.28 7.81 14.03
N ILE A 172 18.19 8.83 13.21
CA ILE A 172 17.17 8.93 12.16
C ILE A 172 17.30 7.83 11.10
N TYR A 173 18.52 7.34 10.82
CA TYR A 173 18.72 6.26 9.85
C TYR A 173 18.25 4.92 10.40
N GLN A 174 18.38 4.71 11.71
CA GLN A 174 17.77 3.57 12.39
C GLN A 174 16.25 3.61 12.28
N ALA A 175 15.63 4.74 12.58
CA ALA A 175 14.18 4.92 12.49
C ALA A 175 13.64 4.71 11.05
N ILE A 176 14.37 5.19 10.05
CA ILE A 176 14.06 4.92 8.65
C ILE A 176 14.12 3.41 8.36
N ALA A 177 15.20 2.74 8.80
CA ALA A 177 15.37 1.31 8.58
C ALA A 177 14.25 0.50 9.25
N GLU A 178 13.90 0.80 10.49
CA GLU A 178 12.81 0.17 11.25
C GLU A 178 11.47 0.29 10.54
N ARG A 179 11.12 1.50 10.12
CA ARG A 179 9.85 1.74 9.42
C ARG A 179 9.76 0.94 8.12
N TYR A 180 10.82 0.94 7.31
CA TYR A 180 10.78 0.27 6.01
C TYR A 180 10.89 -1.25 6.13
N LEU A 181 11.66 -1.77 7.08
CA LEU A 181 11.75 -3.20 7.33
C LEU A 181 10.44 -3.77 7.91
N ALA A 182 9.68 -2.94 8.62
CA ALA A 182 8.39 -3.34 9.19
C ALA A 182 7.26 -3.49 8.15
N ILE A 183 7.48 -3.13 6.88
CA ILE A 183 6.49 -3.35 5.83
C ILE A 183 6.37 -4.86 5.56
N GLY A 184 5.16 -5.40 5.75
CA GLY A 184 4.86 -6.79 5.41
C GLY A 184 4.93 -7.01 3.90
N CYS A 185 5.85 -7.83 3.46
CA CYS A 185 6.08 -8.13 2.05
C CYS A 185 6.21 -9.63 1.84
N SER A 186 5.63 -10.17 0.78
CA SER A 186 5.66 -11.59 0.46
C SER A 186 7.06 -12.20 0.28
N VAL A 187 8.12 -11.38 0.27
CA VAL A 187 9.52 -11.84 0.27
C VAL A 187 10.08 -12.04 1.68
N MET A 188 9.36 -11.60 2.72
CA MET A 188 9.77 -11.76 4.12
C MET A 188 9.38 -13.13 4.66
N THR A 189 10.22 -13.69 5.53
CA THR A 189 9.94 -14.96 6.21
C THR A 189 10.45 -14.91 7.66
N PRO A 190 9.53 -15.05 8.64
CA PRO A 190 8.07 -15.04 8.53
C PRO A 190 7.51 -13.65 8.18
N ASP A 191 6.33 -13.57 7.55
CA ASP A 191 5.68 -12.30 7.18
C ASP A 191 4.58 -11.90 8.19
N THR A 192 4.90 -11.90 9.47
CA THR A 192 3.96 -11.62 10.57
C THR A 192 3.34 -10.23 10.44
N ASN A 193 4.13 -9.22 10.06
CA ASN A 193 3.65 -7.85 9.92
C ASN A 193 2.54 -7.71 8.85
N ARG A 194 2.59 -8.50 7.78
CA ARG A 194 1.53 -8.53 6.77
C ARG A 194 0.24 -9.12 7.33
N TYR A 195 0.36 -10.19 8.10
CA TYR A 195 -0.80 -10.85 8.69
C TYR A 195 -1.49 -9.95 9.72
N GLU A 196 -0.72 -9.32 10.61
CA GLU A 196 -1.23 -8.36 11.60
C GLU A 196 -1.94 -7.17 10.93
N LEU A 197 -1.34 -6.60 9.88
CA LEU A 197 -1.96 -5.54 9.10
C LEU A 197 -3.27 -6.00 8.48
N LEU A 198 -3.28 -7.15 7.81
CA LEU A 198 -4.47 -7.70 7.17
C LEU A 198 -5.61 -7.86 8.19
N GLU A 199 -5.35 -8.54 9.31
CA GLU A 199 -6.36 -8.80 10.34
C GLU A 199 -6.96 -7.52 10.92
N ARG A 200 -6.12 -6.50 11.16
CA ARG A 200 -6.57 -5.18 11.61
C ARG A 200 -7.43 -4.47 10.56
N LEU A 201 -7.03 -4.51 9.29
CA LEU A 201 -7.80 -3.89 8.21
C LEU A 201 -9.16 -4.55 7.99
N LEU A 202 -9.26 -5.88 8.15
CA LEU A 202 -10.53 -6.60 8.07
C LEU A 202 -11.53 -6.07 9.10
N ASP A 203 -11.07 -5.83 10.32
CA ASP A 203 -11.91 -5.35 11.41
C ASP A 203 -12.23 -3.84 11.27
N GLU A 204 -11.20 -3.00 11.06
CA GLU A 204 -11.35 -1.54 10.99
C GLU A 204 -12.23 -1.07 9.83
N TYR A 205 -12.14 -1.73 8.68
CA TYR A 205 -12.94 -1.40 7.50
C TYR A 205 -14.22 -2.22 7.37
N GLN A 206 -14.57 -3.02 8.38
CA GLN A 206 -15.78 -3.85 8.41
C GLN A 206 -15.93 -4.65 7.10
N VAL A 207 -14.87 -5.34 6.72
CA VAL A 207 -14.76 -6.07 5.45
C VAL A 207 -15.73 -7.25 5.43
N GLU A 208 -16.45 -7.41 4.31
CA GLU A 208 -17.40 -8.50 4.09
C GLU A 208 -16.86 -9.57 3.13
N GLY A 209 -15.73 -9.30 2.45
CA GLY A 209 -15.08 -10.27 1.57
C GLY A 209 -13.68 -9.80 1.16
N VAL A 210 -12.84 -10.76 0.81
CA VAL A 210 -11.44 -10.51 0.40
C VAL A 210 -11.18 -11.03 -1.00
N VAL A 211 -10.64 -10.17 -1.84
CA VAL A 211 -10.09 -10.53 -3.14
C VAL A 211 -8.57 -10.41 -3.06
N GLU A 212 -7.86 -11.50 -3.28
CA GLU A 212 -6.40 -11.47 -3.45
C GLU A 212 -6.06 -11.56 -4.93
N MET A 213 -5.41 -10.52 -5.44
CA MET A 213 -4.96 -10.46 -6.82
C MET A 213 -3.46 -10.72 -6.90
N THR A 214 -3.06 -11.72 -7.68
CA THR A 214 -1.66 -11.98 -8.00
C THR A 214 -1.43 -11.87 -9.50
N LEU A 215 -0.24 -11.39 -9.86
CA LEU A 215 0.16 -11.41 -11.26
C LEU A 215 0.63 -12.80 -11.65
N GLN A 216 0.37 -13.20 -12.89
CA GLN A 216 0.85 -14.44 -13.45
C GLN A 216 2.36 -14.58 -13.25
N ALA A 217 2.79 -15.75 -12.78
CA ALA A 217 4.18 -16.06 -12.45
C ALA A 217 4.77 -15.25 -11.26
N CYS A 218 3.98 -14.58 -10.46
CA CYS A 218 4.44 -13.99 -9.20
C CYS A 218 4.50 -15.06 -8.11
N HIS A 219 5.61 -15.78 -8.03
CA HIS A 219 5.76 -16.92 -7.11
C HIS A 219 5.61 -16.54 -5.64
N THR A 220 6.15 -15.38 -5.23
CA THR A 220 6.12 -14.97 -3.82
C THR A 220 4.69 -14.76 -3.33
N TYR A 221 3.87 -13.99 -4.04
CA TYR A 221 2.48 -13.77 -3.67
C TYR A 221 1.62 -15.03 -3.85
N ASN A 222 1.85 -15.83 -4.89
CA ASN A 222 1.11 -17.07 -5.09
C ASN A 222 1.34 -18.09 -3.97
N VAL A 223 2.56 -18.19 -3.44
CA VAL A 223 2.84 -19.06 -2.28
C VAL A 223 2.17 -18.52 -1.02
N GLU A 224 2.24 -17.21 -0.79
CA GLU A 224 1.68 -16.55 0.39
C GLU A 224 0.14 -16.55 0.40
N ALA A 225 -0.51 -16.55 -0.76
CA ALA A 225 -1.96 -16.54 -0.90
C ALA A 225 -2.64 -17.63 -0.05
N LYS A 226 -1.99 -18.79 0.12
CA LYS A 226 -2.53 -19.85 0.98
C LYS A 226 -2.59 -19.48 2.46
N SER A 227 -1.61 -18.73 2.94
CA SER A 227 -1.59 -18.24 4.33
C SER A 227 -2.64 -17.14 4.54
N ILE A 228 -2.82 -16.27 3.56
CA ILE A 228 -3.85 -15.23 3.58
C ILE A 228 -5.25 -15.85 3.56
N GLU A 229 -5.51 -16.78 2.63
CA GLU A 229 -6.78 -17.54 2.57
C GLU A 229 -7.17 -18.12 3.92
N LYS A 230 -6.21 -18.81 4.56
CA LYS A 230 -6.44 -19.44 5.86
C LYS A 230 -6.90 -18.41 6.90
N ARG A 231 -6.21 -17.28 7.03
CA ARG A 231 -6.53 -16.24 8.02
C ARG A 231 -7.87 -15.59 7.77
N VAL A 232 -8.19 -15.30 6.50
CA VAL A 232 -9.48 -14.73 6.12
C VAL A 232 -10.62 -15.69 6.44
N LYS A 233 -10.45 -16.97 6.15
CA LYS A 233 -11.45 -18.02 6.48
C LYS A 233 -11.61 -18.26 7.98
N GLU A 234 -10.55 -18.13 8.77
CA GLU A 234 -10.59 -18.19 10.23
C GLU A 234 -11.43 -17.05 10.84
N LYS A 235 -11.49 -15.90 10.15
CA LYS A 235 -12.39 -14.76 10.46
C LYS A 235 -13.85 -14.99 9.97
N GLY A 236 -14.12 -16.11 9.27
CA GLY A 236 -15.44 -16.40 8.71
C GLY A 236 -15.79 -15.60 7.45
N LEU A 237 -14.82 -14.98 6.79
CA LEU A 237 -15.04 -14.15 5.62
C LEU A 237 -14.84 -14.94 4.32
N PRO A 238 -15.62 -14.65 3.26
CA PRO A 238 -15.37 -15.17 1.92
C PRO A 238 -14.05 -14.65 1.37
N TYR A 239 -13.36 -15.50 0.62
CA TYR A 239 -12.08 -15.21 0.01
C TYR A 239 -12.03 -15.80 -1.40
N ILE A 240 -11.53 -15.00 -2.33
CA ILE A 240 -11.21 -15.43 -3.69
C ILE A 240 -9.79 -15.02 -4.06
N HIS A 241 -9.03 -15.96 -4.62
CA HIS A 241 -7.72 -15.69 -5.20
C HIS A 241 -7.83 -15.61 -6.73
N ILE A 242 -7.35 -14.51 -7.30
CA ILE A 242 -7.37 -14.23 -8.73
C ILE A 242 -5.93 -14.07 -9.22
N GLU A 243 -5.50 -14.95 -10.14
CA GLU A 243 -4.28 -14.74 -10.91
C GLU A 243 -4.64 -14.08 -12.24
N THR A 244 -3.95 -13.01 -12.60
CA THR A 244 -4.19 -12.21 -13.78
C THR A 244 -2.90 -11.63 -14.37
N ASP A 245 -2.98 -10.92 -15.47
CA ASP A 245 -1.87 -10.20 -16.11
C ASP A 245 -2.26 -8.77 -16.49
N TYR A 246 -1.45 -8.08 -17.27
CA TYR A 246 -1.73 -6.73 -17.74
C TYR A 246 -2.64 -6.68 -18.98
N SER A 247 -2.96 -7.82 -19.60
CA SER A 247 -3.85 -7.85 -20.75
C SER A 247 -5.31 -7.65 -20.34
N GLN A 248 -6.18 -7.43 -21.32
CA GLN A 248 -7.63 -7.36 -21.11
C GLN A 248 -8.33 -8.66 -21.53
N ALA A 249 -7.57 -9.70 -21.88
CA ALA A 249 -8.12 -10.93 -22.44
C ALA A 249 -8.95 -11.75 -21.43
N ASP A 250 -8.70 -11.60 -20.15
CA ASP A 250 -9.32 -12.34 -19.05
C ASP A 250 -10.50 -11.62 -18.37
N VAL A 251 -10.87 -10.42 -18.82
CA VAL A 251 -11.91 -9.59 -18.16
C VAL A 251 -13.23 -10.34 -17.99
N GLY A 252 -13.72 -11.06 -19.00
CA GLY A 252 -14.97 -11.84 -18.90
C GLY A 252 -14.87 -13.01 -17.90
N GLN A 253 -13.68 -13.62 -17.76
CA GLN A 253 -13.46 -14.66 -16.76
C GLN A 253 -13.42 -14.08 -15.36
N LEU A 254 -12.77 -12.91 -15.19
CA LEU A 254 -12.74 -12.19 -13.91
C LEU A 254 -14.13 -11.83 -13.44
N ASP A 255 -14.94 -11.26 -14.33
CA ASP A 255 -16.33 -10.89 -14.05
C ASP A 255 -17.14 -12.10 -13.56
N THR A 256 -17.10 -13.22 -14.31
CA THR A 256 -17.79 -14.46 -13.92
C THR A 256 -17.36 -14.98 -12.56
N ARG A 257 -16.06 -14.91 -12.24
CA ARG A 257 -15.53 -15.42 -10.96
C ARG A 257 -15.87 -14.52 -9.78
N ILE A 258 -15.97 -13.22 -9.99
CA ILE A 258 -16.31 -12.23 -8.95
C ILE A 258 -17.82 -12.23 -8.69
N ALA A 259 -18.62 -12.44 -9.72
CA ALA A 259 -20.10 -12.52 -9.61
C ALA A 259 -20.58 -13.76 -8.83
N ALA A 260 -19.80 -14.84 -8.80
CA ALA A 260 -20.15 -16.11 -8.14
C ALA A 260 -19.89 -16.08 -6.64
#